data_83d9b7e2e1557070255fb1d1a34b883c
#
_entry.id   83d9b7e2e1557070255fb1d1a34b883c
#
_cell.length_a   1.000
_cell.length_b   1.000
_cell.length_c   1.000
_cell.angle_alpha   90.00
_cell.angle_beta   90.00
_cell.angle_gamma   90.00
#
_symmetry.space_group_name_H-M   'P 1'
#
loop_
_entity.id
_entity.type
_entity.pdbx_description
1 polymer ?
#
loop_
_entity_poly.entity_id
_entity_poly.type
_entity_poly.pdbx_seq_one_letter_code
_entity_poly.pdbx_strand_id
1 'polypeptide(L)'
;MLKVGLSGIHPLTQRYMLSKSVSKREFKMILNHVSVGVSDVPSAVFFYDSVLSALSIKRAHYIENVAAAYGENFEFWVGCPCENAASSGNGTHIAFNAPNKEAVDQFYVTALELGGECAGKPGLRPEYGETYYAAFVRDVDGNKLEAVFM
;
A
#
# COMPACT_ATOMS: atom_id res chain seq x y z
N MET A 1 -30.74 3.93 -63.90
CA MET A 1 -29.98 2.94 -63.08
C MET A 1 -28.76 3.68 -62.53
N LEU A 2 -28.91 4.34 -61.36
CA LEU A 2 -27.85 5.15 -60.75
C LEU A 2 -27.30 4.38 -59.56
N LYS A 3 -26.00 4.06 -59.63
CA LYS A 3 -25.22 3.56 -58.48
C LYS A 3 -24.83 4.77 -57.62
N VAL A 4 -25.36 4.86 -56.42
CA VAL A 4 -24.88 5.81 -55.42
C VAL A 4 -23.73 5.13 -54.66
N GLY A 5 -22.52 5.69 -54.85
CA GLY A 5 -21.33 5.27 -54.16
C GLY A 5 -21.31 5.81 -52.70
N LEU A 6 -21.16 4.91 -51.78
CA LEU A 6 -20.82 5.25 -50.39
C LEU A 6 -19.31 5.55 -50.32
N SER A 7 -18.96 6.82 -50.42
CA SER A 7 -17.60 7.29 -50.10
C SER A 7 -17.68 8.33 -49.00
N GLY A 8 -16.95 8.13 -47.94
CA GLY A 8 -16.60 9.20 -47.03
C GLY A 8 -17.03 9.05 -45.59
N ILE A 9 -16.50 8.04 -44.89
CA ILE A 9 -16.36 8.16 -43.45
C ILE A 9 -14.89 8.38 -43.17
N HIS A 10 -14.56 9.55 -42.65
CA HIS A 10 -13.17 9.98 -42.38
C HIS A 10 -12.53 9.07 -41.32
N PRO A 11 -11.25 8.62 -41.48
CA PRO A 11 -10.57 7.70 -40.55
C PRO A 11 -10.51 8.16 -39.10
N LEU A 12 -10.67 9.45 -38.83
CA LEU A 12 -10.66 10.02 -37.48
C LEU A 12 -11.95 9.74 -36.68
N THR A 13 -13.09 9.49 -37.35
CA THR A 13 -14.34 9.14 -36.65
C THR A 13 -14.39 7.72 -36.15
N GLN A 14 -13.66 6.82 -36.82
CA GLN A 14 -13.59 5.40 -36.39
C GLN A 14 -12.68 5.20 -35.14
N ARG A 15 -11.70 6.10 -34.95
CA ARG A 15 -10.82 6.09 -33.76
C ARG A 15 -11.51 6.62 -32.51
N TYR A 16 -12.54 7.48 -32.68
CA TYR A 16 -13.28 8.07 -31.55
C TYR A 16 -14.39 7.16 -31.00
N MET A 17 -14.85 6.21 -31.82
CA MET A 17 -15.89 5.25 -31.40
C MET A 17 -15.31 4.01 -30.69
N LEU A 18 -14.01 3.72 -30.82
CA LEU A 18 -13.34 2.59 -30.17
C LEU A 18 -12.78 2.94 -28.78
N SER A 19 -12.88 4.20 -28.33
CA SER A 19 -12.40 4.63 -27.01
C SER A 19 -13.49 4.68 -25.92
N LYS A 20 -14.72 4.28 -26.23
CA LYS A 20 -15.81 4.21 -25.25
C LYS A 20 -16.28 2.78 -25.10
N SER A 21 -15.64 2.04 -24.24
CA SER A 21 -16.17 1.05 -23.27
C SER A 21 -15.15 -0.04 -22.90
N VAL A 22 -14.05 0.37 -22.31
CA VAL A 22 -13.51 -0.49 -21.26
C VAL A 22 -14.08 0.12 -19.98
N SER A 23 -15.18 -0.41 -19.51
CA SER A 23 -15.63 -0.20 -18.14
C SER A 23 -14.48 -0.60 -17.25
N LYS A 24 -13.70 0.37 -16.74
CA LYS A 24 -12.87 0.15 -15.57
C LYS A 24 -13.86 -0.38 -14.53
N ARG A 25 -13.80 -1.67 -14.21
CA ARG A 25 -14.35 -2.16 -12.95
C ARG A 25 -13.62 -1.34 -11.89
N GLU A 26 -14.28 -0.34 -11.36
CA GLU A 26 -13.82 0.28 -10.12
C GLU A 26 -13.88 -0.85 -9.08
N PHE A 27 -12.72 -1.38 -8.75
CA PHE A 27 -12.58 -2.21 -7.56
C PHE A 27 -12.86 -1.29 -6.38
N LYS A 28 -14.08 -1.36 -5.88
CA LYS A 28 -14.45 -0.66 -4.65
C LYS A 28 -13.68 -1.33 -3.52
N MET A 29 -12.62 -0.70 -3.07
CA MET A 29 -11.87 -1.18 -1.92
C MET A 29 -12.80 -1.24 -0.71
N ILE A 30 -12.78 -2.36 0.01
CA ILE A 30 -13.64 -2.57 1.19
C ILE A 30 -13.26 -1.62 2.31
N LEU A 31 -11.95 -1.39 2.48
CA LEU A 31 -11.42 -0.45 3.47
C LEU A 31 -11.12 0.89 2.80
N ASN A 32 -11.52 1.98 3.45
CA ASN A 32 -11.12 3.32 3.07
C ASN A 32 -9.70 3.60 3.58
N HIS A 33 -9.49 3.45 4.88
CA HIS A 33 -8.17 3.58 5.52
C HIS A 33 -8.09 2.76 6.81
N VAL A 34 -6.87 2.59 7.30
CA VAL A 34 -6.56 2.05 8.62
C VAL A 34 -5.59 3.00 9.33
N SER A 35 -5.62 3.03 10.67
CA SER A 35 -4.74 3.86 11.49
C SER A 35 -4.09 3.04 12.58
N VAL A 36 -2.84 3.36 12.90
CA VAL A 36 -2.12 2.84 14.06
C VAL A 36 -1.65 3.98 14.97
N GLY A 37 -1.69 3.75 16.28
CA GLY A 37 -1.17 4.68 17.26
C GLY A 37 0.34 4.53 17.42
N VAL A 38 1.05 5.65 17.55
CA VAL A 38 2.50 5.70 17.80
C VAL A 38 2.80 6.68 18.93
N SER A 39 3.85 6.39 19.70
CA SER A 39 4.24 7.20 20.87
C SER A 39 4.92 8.52 20.50
N ASP A 40 5.66 8.53 19.37
CA ASP A 40 6.38 9.72 18.86
C ASP A 40 6.20 9.80 17.34
N VAL A 41 5.41 10.76 16.89
CA VAL A 41 5.05 10.91 15.47
C VAL A 41 6.25 11.24 14.59
N PRO A 42 7.18 12.14 14.92
CA PRO A 42 8.38 12.39 14.12
C PRO A 42 9.25 11.13 13.91
N SER A 43 9.52 10.37 14.97
CA SER A 43 10.29 9.13 14.89
C SER A 43 9.57 8.07 14.07
N ALA A 44 8.25 7.93 14.26
CA ALA A 44 7.43 7.01 13.47
C ALA A 44 7.43 7.40 11.99
N VAL A 45 7.33 8.69 11.65
CA VAL A 45 7.41 9.17 10.26
C VAL A 45 8.74 8.80 9.63
N PHE A 46 9.86 8.96 10.33
CA PHE A 46 11.18 8.56 9.83
C PHE A 46 11.24 7.05 9.54
N PHE A 47 10.71 6.23 10.43
CA PHE A 47 10.59 4.78 10.24
C PHE A 47 9.71 4.44 9.04
N TYR A 48 8.48 4.94 9.00
CA TYR A 48 7.50 4.59 7.96
C TYR A 48 7.86 5.15 6.59
N ASP A 49 8.42 6.35 6.48
CA ASP A 49 8.93 6.90 5.22
C ASP A 49 9.97 5.96 4.59
N SER A 50 10.88 5.42 5.40
CA SER A 50 11.94 4.53 4.95
C SER A 50 11.40 3.13 4.59
N VAL A 51 10.65 2.52 5.49
CA VAL A 51 10.15 1.15 5.35
C VAL A 51 9.13 1.03 4.21
N LEU A 52 8.21 1.97 4.10
CA LEU A 52 7.18 1.96 3.05
C LEU A 52 7.74 2.37 1.69
N SER A 53 8.84 3.14 1.63
CA SER A 53 9.50 3.46 0.36
C SER A 53 10.01 2.21 -0.36
N ALA A 54 10.42 1.17 0.36
CA ALA A 54 10.80 -0.12 -0.21
C ALA A 54 9.66 -0.78 -1.01
N LEU A 55 8.42 -0.48 -0.62
CA LEU A 55 7.20 -0.94 -1.28
C LEU A 55 6.65 0.06 -2.31
N SER A 56 7.40 1.13 -2.62
CA SER A 56 6.96 2.24 -3.48
C SER A 56 5.76 3.02 -2.93
N ILE A 57 5.46 2.91 -1.64
CA ILE A 57 4.41 3.65 -0.95
C ILE A 57 5.01 4.95 -0.39
N LYS A 58 4.41 6.08 -0.75
CA LYS A 58 4.88 7.41 -0.35
C LYS A 58 3.98 8.02 0.70
N ARG A 59 4.58 8.89 1.52
CA ARG A 59 3.79 9.76 2.40
C ARG A 59 3.05 10.79 1.55
N ALA A 60 1.73 10.85 1.73
CA ALA A 60 0.83 11.74 1.00
C ALA A 60 0.46 12.98 1.83
N HIS A 61 0.47 12.87 3.17
CA HIS A 61 0.12 13.96 4.06
C HIS A 61 0.89 13.89 5.38
N TYR A 62 1.12 15.05 6.00
CA TYR A 62 1.76 15.15 7.30
C TYR A 62 1.20 16.34 8.08
N ILE A 63 0.82 16.08 9.31
CA ILE A 63 0.46 17.09 10.30
C ILE A 63 1.48 16.96 11.43
N GLU A 64 2.32 17.98 11.57
CA GLU A 64 3.45 17.97 12.49
C GLU A 64 3.03 17.55 13.91
N ASN A 65 3.75 16.57 14.47
CA ASN A 65 3.52 15.99 15.79
C ASN A 65 2.12 15.35 16.01
N VAL A 66 1.29 15.24 14.98
CA VAL A 66 -0.07 14.71 15.09
C VAL A 66 -0.24 13.43 14.30
N ALA A 67 0.00 13.45 12.97
CA ALA A 67 -0.22 12.29 12.13
C ALA A 67 0.48 12.39 10.77
N ALA A 68 0.69 11.23 10.14
CA ALA A 68 1.08 11.12 8.74
C ALA A 68 0.20 10.10 8.02
N ALA A 69 -0.08 10.35 6.73
CA ALA A 69 -0.83 9.45 5.87
C ALA A 69 0.03 9.00 4.70
N TYR A 70 -0.14 7.75 4.31
CA TYR A 70 0.59 7.06 3.25
C TYR A 70 -0.38 6.46 2.23
N GLY A 71 0.12 6.28 1.00
CA GLY A 71 -0.66 5.78 -0.12
C GLY A 71 -1.28 6.92 -0.95
N GLU A 72 -1.86 6.57 -2.10
CA GLU A 72 -2.42 7.56 -3.04
C GLU A 72 -3.71 8.22 -2.54
N ASN A 73 -4.49 7.49 -1.72
CA ASN A 73 -5.78 7.93 -1.19
C ASN A 73 -5.81 7.94 0.34
N PHE A 74 -4.63 8.08 0.98
CA PHE A 74 -4.50 8.10 2.45
C PHE A 74 -4.93 6.79 3.12
N GLU A 75 -4.57 5.65 2.52
CA GLU A 75 -5.04 4.34 2.94
C GLU A 75 -4.47 3.91 4.30
N PHE A 76 -3.28 4.40 4.67
CA PHE A 76 -2.62 4.06 5.93
C PHE A 76 -2.20 5.31 6.71
N TRP A 77 -2.58 5.37 7.98
CA TRP A 77 -2.26 6.47 8.88
C TRP A 77 -1.45 6.01 10.09
N VAL A 78 -0.50 6.84 10.47
CA VAL A 78 0.18 6.75 11.76
C VAL A 78 -0.02 8.07 12.51
N GLY A 79 -0.29 8.01 13.81
CA GLY A 79 -0.55 9.24 14.54
C GLY A 79 -0.62 9.06 16.04
N CYS A 80 -0.78 10.19 16.73
CA CYS A 80 -1.04 10.18 18.16
C CYS A 80 -2.29 9.36 18.47
N PRO A 81 -2.28 8.51 19.50
CA PRO A 81 -3.49 7.85 19.96
C PRO A 81 -4.53 8.86 20.44
N CYS A 82 -5.83 8.52 20.29
CA CYS A 82 -6.91 9.40 20.73
C CYS A 82 -6.97 9.52 22.26
N GLU A 83 -6.60 8.44 22.96
CA GLU A 83 -6.66 8.33 24.41
C GLU A 83 -5.50 7.46 24.91
N ASN A 84 -4.92 7.83 26.04
CA ASN A 84 -3.86 7.08 26.70
C ASN A 84 -2.56 6.92 25.86
N ALA A 85 -1.64 6.07 26.33
CA ALA A 85 -0.42 5.74 25.61
C ALA A 85 -0.71 4.89 24.36
N ALA A 86 0.17 4.99 23.36
CA ALA A 86 0.11 4.12 22.19
C ALA A 86 0.19 2.64 22.60
N SER A 87 -0.60 1.81 21.94
CA SER A 87 -0.60 0.37 22.14
C SER A 87 -0.93 -0.37 20.85
N SER A 88 -0.24 -1.48 20.60
CA SER A 88 -0.57 -2.36 19.49
C SER A 88 -1.72 -3.29 19.86
N GLY A 89 -2.62 -3.56 18.90
CA GLY A 89 -3.70 -4.54 19.09
C GLY A 89 -3.18 -5.98 19.03
N ASN A 90 -3.54 -6.80 20.03
CA ASN A 90 -3.22 -8.22 19.99
C ASN A 90 -4.03 -8.91 18.86
N GLY A 91 -3.33 -9.55 17.92
CA GLY A 91 -3.93 -10.17 16.73
C GLY A 91 -4.11 -9.22 15.53
N THR A 92 -3.92 -7.93 15.72
CA THR A 92 -3.98 -6.95 14.62
C THR A 92 -2.66 -6.94 13.85
N HIS A 93 -2.74 -6.92 12.51
CA HIS A 93 -1.62 -6.59 11.64
C HIS A 93 -2.12 -5.91 10.36
N ILE A 94 -1.23 -5.14 9.73
CA ILE A 94 -1.50 -4.43 8.48
C ILE A 94 -0.60 -5.01 7.40
N ALA A 95 -1.18 -5.56 6.34
CA ALA A 95 -0.46 -6.11 5.20
C ALA A 95 -0.43 -5.12 4.04
N PHE A 96 0.77 -4.83 3.53
CA PHE A 96 1.02 -3.97 2.38
C PHE A 96 1.40 -4.81 1.17
N ASN A 97 0.85 -4.50 0.00
CA ASN A 97 1.26 -5.11 -1.25
C ASN A 97 2.68 -4.68 -1.63
N ALA A 98 3.52 -5.63 -1.95
CA ALA A 98 4.87 -5.41 -2.47
C ALA A 98 4.90 -5.60 -3.99
N PRO A 99 5.68 -4.81 -4.75
CA PRO A 99 5.79 -4.96 -6.20
C PRO A 99 6.54 -6.23 -6.65
N ASN A 100 7.40 -6.77 -5.79
CA ASN A 100 8.21 -7.97 -6.02
C ASN A 100 8.76 -8.51 -4.70
N LYS A 101 9.45 -9.68 -4.75
CA LYS A 101 10.05 -10.31 -3.56
C LYS A 101 11.20 -9.50 -2.96
N GLU A 102 11.99 -8.86 -3.80
CA GLU A 102 13.10 -8.01 -3.39
C GLU A 102 12.62 -6.83 -2.55
N ALA A 103 11.44 -6.28 -2.87
CA ALA A 103 10.82 -5.22 -2.07
C ALA A 103 10.38 -5.74 -0.68
N VAL A 104 9.89 -6.97 -0.59
CA VAL A 104 9.60 -7.62 0.70
C VAL A 104 10.86 -7.78 1.54
N ASP A 105 11.96 -8.23 0.93
CA ASP A 105 13.24 -8.39 1.60
C ASP A 105 13.77 -7.03 2.10
N GLN A 106 13.72 -6.00 1.23
CA GLN A 106 14.17 -4.65 1.58
C GLN A 106 13.32 -4.02 2.69
N PHE A 107 11.99 -4.16 2.63
CA PHE A 107 11.08 -3.75 3.70
C PHE A 107 11.52 -4.33 5.06
N TYR A 108 11.79 -5.63 5.10
CA TYR A 108 12.19 -6.32 6.32
C TYR A 108 13.53 -5.81 6.85
N VAL A 109 14.56 -5.73 5.99
CA VAL A 109 15.90 -5.27 6.39
C VAL A 109 15.83 -3.83 6.92
N THR A 110 15.19 -2.94 6.16
CA THR A 110 15.03 -1.53 6.55
C THR A 110 14.31 -1.38 7.89
N ALA A 111 13.26 -2.15 8.13
CA ALA A 111 12.54 -2.10 9.41
C ALA A 111 13.43 -2.49 10.60
N LEU A 112 14.24 -3.55 10.45
CA LEU A 112 15.15 -3.97 11.52
C LEU A 112 16.27 -2.97 11.78
N GLU A 113 16.84 -2.37 10.72
CA GLU A 113 17.88 -1.34 10.81
C GLU A 113 17.39 -0.09 11.56
N LEU A 114 16.08 0.20 11.49
CA LEU A 114 15.45 1.34 12.13
C LEU A 114 14.80 1.01 13.49
N GLY A 115 15.16 -0.11 14.09
CA GLY A 115 14.74 -0.47 15.45
C GLY A 115 13.44 -1.28 15.51
N GLY A 116 12.89 -1.70 14.39
CA GLY A 116 11.78 -2.65 14.36
C GLY A 116 12.22 -4.06 14.76
N GLU A 117 11.27 -4.90 15.11
CA GLU A 117 11.50 -6.28 15.54
C GLU A 117 11.02 -7.30 14.50
N CYS A 118 11.75 -8.42 14.37
CA CYS A 118 11.33 -9.53 13.54
C CYS A 118 10.05 -10.18 14.09
N ALA A 119 9.01 -10.25 13.26
CA ALA A 119 7.80 -11.02 13.53
C ALA A 119 7.59 -12.17 12.51
N GLY A 120 8.52 -12.32 11.55
CA GLY A 120 8.56 -13.37 10.54
C GLY A 120 9.50 -13.00 9.41
N LYS A 121 10.61 -13.74 9.24
CA LYS A 121 11.60 -13.48 8.17
C LYS A 121 10.96 -13.58 6.78
N PRO A 122 11.52 -12.88 5.76
CA PRO A 122 11.08 -13.05 4.37
C PRO A 122 11.09 -14.51 3.93
N GLY A 123 10.06 -14.92 3.21
CA GLY A 123 9.95 -16.28 2.69
C GLY A 123 8.55 -16.63 2.19
N LEU A 124 8.47 -17.76 1.51
CA LEU A 124 7.20 -18.33 1.07
C LEU A 124 6.33 -18.76 2.27
N ARG A 125 5.03 -18.59 2.13
CA ARG A 125 3.99 -19.00 3.09
C ARG A 125 2.99 -19.91 2.38
N PRO A 126 3.35 -21.18 2.12
CA PRO A 126 2.51 -22.09 1.36
C PRO A 126 1.14 -22.32 2.01
N GLU A 127 1.04 -22.13 3.33
CA GLU A 127 -0.22 -22.17 4.09
C GLU A 127 -1.21 -21.07 3.72
N TYR A 128 -0.73 -19.97 3.09
CA TYR A 128 -1.57 -18.86 2.62
C TYR A 128 -1.75 -18.87 1.10
N GLY A 129 -0.85 -19.53 0.36
CA GLY A 129 -0.90 -19.67 -1.09
C GLY A 129 0.46 -20.04 -1.70
N GLU A 130 0.47 -20.70 -2.84
CA GLU A 130 1.69 -21.21 -3.49
C GLU A 130 2.71 -20.10 -3.82
N THR A 131 2.24 -18.90 -4.16
CA THR A 131 3.06 -17.75 -4.53
C THR A 131 3.22 -16.73 -3.42
N TYR A 132 2.57 -16.94 -2.28
CA TYR A 132 2.54 -15.99 -1.17
C TYR A 132 3.93 -15.83 -0.55
N TYR A 133 4.62 -14.72 -0.86
CA TYR A 133 5.93 -14.40 -0.31
C TYR A 133 5.81 -13.18 0.59
N ALA A 134 6.13 -13.35 1.88
CA ALA A 134 5.90 -12.30 2.88
C ALA A 134 6.98 -12.21 3.95
N ALA A 135 7.07 -11.02 4.54
CA ALA A 135 7.83 -10.76 5.75
C ALA A 135 6.96 -10.00 6.75
N PHE A 136 7.22 -10.23 8.03
CA PHE A 136 6.50 -9.60 9.14
C PHE A 136 7.48 -8.89 10.06
N VAL A 137 7.14 -7.67 10.46
CA VAL A 137 7.91 -6.89 11.43
C VAL A 137 6.97 -6.26 12.46
N ARG A 138 7.52 -5.83 13.58
CA ARG A 138 6.86 -4.87 14.47
C ARG A 138 7.60 -3.55 14.40
N ASP A 139 6.85 -2.45 14.39
CA ASP A 139 7.45 -1.14 14.62
C ASP A 139 7.88 -0.95 16.08
N VAL A 140 8.45 0.20 16.41
CA VAL A 140 8.94 0.50 17.76
C VAL A 140 7.82 0.59 18.83
N ASP A 141 6.58 0.77 18.41
CA ASP A 141 5.39 0.78 19.27
C ASP A 141 4.68 -0.59 19.32
N GLY A 142 5.24 -1.61 18.64
CA GLY A 142 4.74 -2.99 18.60
C GLY A 142 3.66 -3.24 17.55
N ASN A 143 3.29 -2.28 16.70
CA ASN A 143 2.34 -2.49 15.62
C ASN A 143 2.90 -3.51 14.63
N LYS A 144 2.14 -4.57 14.34
CA LYS A 144 2.57 -5.62 13.41
C LYS A 144 2.24 -5.24 11.98
N LEU A 145 3.28 -5.27 11.15
CA LEU A 145 3.24 -4.93 9.74
C LEU A 145 3.66 -6.15 8.91
N GLU A 146 3.10 -6.28 7.74
CA GLU A 146 3.43 -7.30 6.76
C GLU A 146 3.70 -6.64 5.41
N ALA A 147 4.74 -7.09 4.70
CA ALA A 147 4.88 -6.88 3.27
C ALA A 147 4.62 -8.19 2.55
N VAL A 148 3.77 -8.19 1.52
CA VAL A 148 3.39 -9.40 0.80
C VAL A 148 3.42 -9.20 -0.71
N PHE A 149 4.01 -10.17 -1.41
CA PHE A 149 3.97 -10.34 -2.86
C PHE A 149 3.29 -11.67 -3.20
N MET A 150 2.30 -11.61 -4.11
CA MET A 150 1.53 -12.78 -4.56
C MET A 150 1.58 -12.94 -6.07
#